data_6aa25d8f99d0d3c4412090d0b33fdc3c
#
_entry.id   6aa25d8f99d0d3c4412090d0b33fdc3c
#
_cell.length_a   1.000
_cell.length_b   1.000
_cell.length_c   1.000
_cell.angle_alpha   90.00
_cell.angle_beta   90.00
_cell.angle_gamma   90.00
#
_symmetry.space_group_name_H-M   'P 1'
#
loop_
_entity.id
_entity.type
_entity.pdbx_description
1 polymer ?
#
loop_
_entity_poly.entity_id
_entity_poly.type
_entity_poly.pdbx_seq_one_letter_code
_entity_poly.pdbx_strand_id
1 'polypeptide(L)'
;RYGLVGSEMCIRDRFMSGLTETLEGYQVSRLEHSLQSATRALRAGESEEMVVATLLHDIGDELAPMNHSEYAATILKPYVSEKTHWIIEKHGEFQAYYYAHHLGKNRNLRDKYKDHEFYQATVDFCEKYDQSSFDPNYKSLPLDYFAPMVKKIFSRKPYSHF
;
A
#
# COMPACT_ATOMS: atom_id res chain seq x y z
N ARG A 1 17.30 22.83 -11.40
CA ARG A 1 16.75 22.28 -10.14
C ARG A 1 15.24 22.14 -10.32
N TYR A 2 14.81 21.02 -10.85
CA TYR A 2 13.40 20.64 -10.79
C TYR A 2 13.17 20.09 -9.37
N GLY A 3 12.48 20.87 -8.53
CA GLY A 3 12.32 20.58 -7.13
C GLY A 3 11.41 19.36 -6.94
N LEU A 4 11.78 18.52 -5.99
CA LEU A 4 11.04 17.37 -5.46
C LEU A 4 9.57 17.67 -5.07
N VAL A 5 9.23 18.94 -4.83
CA VAL A 5 7.88 19.44 -4.52
C VAL A 5 6.85 19.10 -5.62
N GLY A 6 7.26 19.05 -6.88
CA GLY A 6 6.37 18.65 -7.98
C GLY A 6 6.02 17.17 -8.02
N SER A 7 6.93 16.28 -7.55
CA SER A 7 6.69 14.84 -7.52
C SER A 7 5.76 14.41 -6.37
N GLU A 8 5.85 15.08 -5.22
CA GLU A 8 5.02 14.80 -4.04
C GLU A 8 3.55 15.15 -4.29
N MET A 9 3.27 16.32 -4.88
CA MET A 9 1.93 16.70 -5.31
C MET A 9 1.41 15.80 -6.43
N CYS A 10 2.29 15.36 -7.33
CA CYS A 10 1.93 14.46 -8.43
C CYS A 10 1.50 13.09 -7.93
N ILE A 11 2.18 12.53 -6.93
CA ILE A 11 1.80 11.25 -6.31
C ILE A 11 0.46 11.38 -5.61
N ARG A 12 0.28 12.39 -4.77
CA ARG A 12 -0.96 12.61 -4.05
C ARG A 12 -2.14 12.91 -4.98
N ASP A 13 -2.01 13.92 -5.83
CA ASP A 13 -3.15 14.47 -6.56
C ASP A 13 -3.44 13.72 -7.86
N ARG A 14 -2.45 13.11 -8.48
CA ARG A 14 -2.61 12.43 -9.77
C ARG A 14 -2.92 10.94 -9.62
N PHE A 15 -2.25 10.25 -8.70
CA PHE A 15 -2.50 8.82 -8.49
C PHE A 15 -3.68 8.57 -7.56
N MET A 16 -3.81 9.33 -6.47
CA MET A 16 -4.93 9.13 -5.54
C MET A 16 -6.26 9.62 -6.09
N SER A 17 -6.29 10.64 -6.96
CA SER A 17 -7.53 11.08 -7.61
C SER A 17 -8.07 10.09 -8.64
N GLY A 18 -7.21 9.31 -9.30
CA GLY A 18 -7.60 8.24 -10.20
C GLY A 18 -8.25 7.03 -9.49
N LEU A 19 -8.01 6.88 -8.18
CA LEU A 19 -8.54 5.77 -7.38
C LEU A 19 -10.00 5.96 -6.91
N THR A 20 -10.73 6.93 -7.44
CA THR A 20 -12.11 7.22 -7.02
C THR A 20 -13.15 6.25 -7.58
N GLU A 21 -12.80 5.46 -8.60
CA GLU A 21 -13.70 4.46 -9.16
C GLU A 21 -13.82 3.23 -8.24
N THR A 22 -15.05 2.72 -8.14
CA THR A 22 -15.35 1.52 -7.35
C THR A 22 -14.84 0.27 -8.10
N LEU A 23 -14.13 -0.61 -7.40
CA LEU A 23 -13.81 -1.94 -7.91
C LEU A 23 -15.10 -2.73 -8.15
N GLU A 24 -15.26 -3.38 -9.30
CA GLU A 24 -16.41 -4.25 -9.56
C GLU A 24 -16.54 -5.30 -8.43
N GLY A 25 -17.71 -5.32 -7.79
CA GLY A 25 -18.02 -6.25 -6.69
C GLY A 25 -17.63 -5.78 -5.28
N TYR A 26 -16.95 -4.64 -5.12
CA TYR A 26 -16.66 -4.05 -3.81
C TYR A 26 -17.54 -2.85 -3.50
N GLN A 27 -17.84 -2.66 -2.20
CA GLN A 27 -18.69 -1.54 -1.71
C GLN A 27 -17.87 -0.27 -1.41
N VAL A 28 -16.58 -0.29 -1.62
CA VAL A 28 -15.66 0.83 -1.39
C VAL A 28 -14.84 1.10 -2.64
N SER A 29 -14.51 2.36 -2.89
CA SER A 29 -13.58 2.75 -3.95
C SER A 29 -12.14 2.38 -3.58
N ARG A 30 -11.24 2.37 -4.57
CA ARG A 30 -9.80 2.20 -4.32
C ARG A 30 -9.25 3.24 -3.36
N LEU A 31 -9.69 4.50 -3.49
CA LEU A 31 -9.30 5.56 -2.57
C LEU A 31 -9.76 5.28 -1.14
N GLU A 32 -11.01 4.86 -0.94
CA GLU A 32 -11.54 4.50 0.37
C GLU A 32 -10.78 3.31 0.96
N HIS A 33 -10.46 2.29 0.16
CA HIS A 33 -9.63 1.18 0.56
C HIS A 33 -8.26 1.65 1.07
N SER A 34 -7.56 2.47 0.31
CA SER A 34 -6.25 3.03 0.67
C SER A 34 -6.32 3.87 1.97
N LEU A 35 -7.36 4.71 2.11
CA LEU A 35 -7.57 5.52 3.32
C LEU A 35 -7.89 4.67 4.54
N GLN A 36 -8.72 3.62 4.38
CA GLN A 36 -8.99 2.66 5.46
C GLN A 36 -7.71 1.96 5.90
N SER A 37 -6.96 1.41 4.96
CA SER A 37 -5.73 0.67 5.22
C SER A 37 -4.73 1.53 5.99
N ALA A 38 -4.48 2.76 5.52
CA ALA A 38 -3.59 3.71 6.19
C ALA A 38 -4.10 4.14 7.59
N THR A 39 -5.42 4.34 7.72
CA THR A 39 -6.02 4.69 9.02
C THR A 39 -5.88 3.54 10.03
N ARG A 40 -6.05 2.29 9.58
CA ARG A 40 -5.85 1.11 10.43
C ARG A 40 -4.40 0.98 10.86
N ALA A 41 -3.45 1.14 9.95
CA ALA A 41 -2.02 1.12 10.26
C ALA A 41 -1.65 2.20 11.29
N LEU A 42 -2.13 3.43 11.10
CA LEU A 42 -1.91 4.54 12.03
C LEU A 42 -2.48 4.24 13.43
N ARG A 43 -3.72 3.73 13.51
CA ARG A 43 -4.36 3.39 14.79
C ARG A 43 -3.71 2.19 15.48
N ALA A 44 -3.07 1.32 14.72
CA ALA A 44 -2.27 0.21 15.25
C ALA A 44 -0.91 0.66 15.80
N GLY A 45 -0.52 1.92 15.61
CA GLY A 45 0.75 2.47 16.07
C GLY A 45 1.93 2.17 15.15
N GLU A 46 1.67 1.87 13.87
CA GLU A 46 2.74 1.71 12.88
C GLU A 46 3.54 2.99 12.67
N SER A 47 4.77 2.85 12.19
CA SER A 47 5.61 3.99 11.83
C SER A 47 4.98 4.84 10.72
N GLU A 48 5.29 6.14 10.67
CA GLU A 48 4.83 7.02 9.58
C GLU A 48 5.21 6.46 8.20
N GLU A 49 6.37 5.80 8.10
CA GLU A 49 6.82 5.14 6.88
C GLU A 49 5.86 4.03 6.44
N MET A 50 5.49 3.14 7.38
CA MET A 50 4.54 2.06 7.09
C MET A 50 3.14 2.60 6.80
N VAL A 51 2.69 3.65 7.49
CA VAL A 51 1.41 4.31 7.23
C VAL A 51 1.37 4.87 5.79
N VAL A 52 2.43 5.57 5.36
CA VAL A 52 2.53 6.09 3.98
C VAL A 52 2.63 4.96 2.96
N ALA A 53 3.41 3.92 3.24
CA ALA A 53 3.50 2.76 2.37
C ALA A 53 2.14 2.06 2.23
N THR A 54 1.40 1.93 3.33
CA THR A 54 0.04 1.37 3.33
C THR A 54 -0.94 2.23 2.55
N LEU A 55 -0.85 3.57 2.66
CA LEU A 55 -1.67 4.48 1.86
C LEU A 55 -1.46 4.27 0.35
N LEU A 56 -0.23 3.96 -0.05
CA LEU A 56 0.19 3.93 -1.45
C LEU A 56 0.31 2.51 -2.02
N HIS A 57 0.00 1.45 -1.25
CA HIS A 57 0.29 0.07 -1.66
C HIS A 57 -0.38 -0.33 -2.99
N ASP A 58 -1.55 0.20 -3.28
CA ASP A 58 -2.35 -0.09 -4.48
C ASP A 58 -2.35 1.01 -5.55
N ILE A 59 -1.45 2.01 -5.48
CA ILE A 59 -1.43 3.11 -6.46
C ILE A 59 -1.18 2.66 -7.90
N GLY A 60 -0.64 1.46 -8.09
CA GLY A 60 -0.41 0.86 -9.40
C GLY A 60 -1.61 0.15 -10.00
N ASP A 61 -2.69 -0.02 -9.27
CA ASP A 61 -3.79 -0.92 -9.66
C ASP A 61 -4.47 -0.55 -10.99
N GLU A 62 -4.58 0.75 -11.30
CA GLU A 62 -5.11 1.20 -12.59
C GLU A 62 -4.10 1.08 -13.75
N LEU A 63 -2.81 1.29 -13.47
CA LEU A 63 -1.77 1.37 -14.51
C LEU A 63 -1.13 0.02 -14.79
N ALA A 64 -1.02 -0.81 -13.78
CA ALA A 64 -0.32 -2.08 -13.80
C ALA A 64 -1.04 -3.13 -12.94
N PRO A 65 -2.30 -3.49 -13.23
CA PRO A 65 -3.12 -4.34 -12.35
C PRO A 65 -2.52 -5.72 -12.08
N MET A 66 -1.71 -6.25 -13.00
CA MET A 66 -1.07 -7.56 -12.85
C MET A 66 0.19 -7.53 -11.98
N ASN A 67 0.77 -6.35 -11.76
CA ASN A 67 1.98 -6.14 -10.98
C ASN A 67 1.96 -4.83 -10.19
N HIS A 68 0.76 -4.43 -9.71
CA HIS A 68 0.56 -3.19 -8.94
C HIS A 68 1.45 -3.11 -7.70
N SER A 69 1.69 -4.25 -7.04
CA SER A 69 2.54 -4.34 -5.86
C SER A 69 3.99 -3.94 -6.16
N GLU A 70 4.55 -4.44 -7.27
CA GLU A 70 5.89 -4.09 -7.73
C GLU A 70 5.96 -2.62 -8.15
N TYR A 71 4.90 -2.11 -8.78
CA TYR A 71 4.80 -0.70 -9.17
C TYR A 71 4.85 0.22 -7.95
N ALA A 72 4.01 -0.02 -6.95
CA ALA A 72 4.00 0.74 -5.70
C ALA A 72 5.35 0.65 -4.96
N ALA A 73 5.90 -0.56 -4.85
CA ALA A 73 7.20 -0.80 -4.22
C ALA A 73 8.33 -0.06 -4.93
N THR A 74 8.33 -0.01 -6.26
CA THR A 74 9.34 0.72 -7.04
C THR A 74 9.34 2.22 -6.74
N ILE A 75 8.16 2.83 -6.59
CA ILE A 75 8.02 4.25 -6.23
C ILE A 75 8.53 4.51 -4.81
N LEU A 76 8.23 3.61 -3.88
CA LEU A 76 8.60 3.74 -2.48
C LEU A 76 10.08 3.43 -2.20
N LYS A 77 10.68 2.53 -2.97
CA LYS A 77 12.04 2.01 -2.75
C LYS A 77 13.10 3.05 -2.38
N PRO A 78 13.20 4.22 -3.05
CA PRO A 78 14.22 5.20 -2.71
C PRO A 78 14.07 5.81 -1.30
N TYR A 79 12.91 5.69 -0.66
CA TYR A 79 12.53 6.50 0.50
C TYR A 79 12.18 5.69 1.75
N VAL A 80 12.03 4.37 1.63
CA VAL A 80 11.61 3.48 2.72
C VAL A 80 12.67 2.43 3.04
N SER A 81 12.55 1.80 4.20
CA SER A 81 13.41 0.69 4.62
C SER A 81 13.20 -0.55 3.75
N GLU A 82 14.20 -1.43 3.73
CA GLU A 82 14.13 -2.71 3.03
C GLU A 82 12.90 -3.53 3.45
N LYS A 83 12.61 -3.57 4.75
CA LYS A 83 11.43 -4.25 5.28
C LYS A 83 10.13 -3.70 4.68
N THR A 84 9.96 -2.39 4.70
CA THR A 84 8.75 -1.73 4.17
C THR A 84 8.63 -1.96 2.66
N HIS A 85 9.73 -1.80 1.92
CA HIS A 85 9.78 -2.10 0.49
C HIS A 85 9.35 -3.54 0.20
N TRP A 86 9.93 -4.51 0.90
CA TRP A 86 9.65 -5.92 0.69
C TRP A 86 8.18 -6.27 0.95
N ILE A 87 7.60 -5.74 2.05
CA ILE A 87 6.19 -5.94 2.39
C ILE A 87 5.30 -5.46 1.23
N ILE A 88 5.53 -4.24 0.73
CA ILE A 88 4.73 -3.69 -0.35
C ILE A 88 4.95 -4.45 -1.66
N GLU A 89 6.18 -4.84 -1.98
CA GLU A 89 6.48 -5.61 -3.18
C GLU A 89 5.77 -6.97 -3.21
N LYS A 90 5.65 -7.62 -2.07
CA LYS A 90 5.10 -8.98 -1.99
C LYS A 90 3.61 -9.04 -1.59
N HIS A 91 3.01 -7.92 -1.16
CA HIS A 91 1.65 -7.95 -0.61
C HIS A 91 0.63 -8.61 -1.55
N GLY A 92 0.69 -8.40 -2.86
CA GLY A 92 -0.24 -9.01 -3.81
C GLY A 92 -0.20 -10.54 -3.81
N GLU A 93 1.01 -11.14 -3.69
CA GLU A 93 1.13 -12.60 -3.58
C GLU A 93 0.59 -13.12 -2.22
N PHE A 94 0.76 -12.33 -1.16
CA PHE A 94 0.23 -12.67 0.16
C PHE A 94 -1.27 -12.47 0.23
N GLN A 95 -1.79 -11.43 -0.39
CA GLN A 95 -3.22 -11.13 -0.50
C GLN A 95 -3.98 -12.22 -1.29
N ALA A 96 -3.34 -12.88 -2.26
CA ALA A 96 -3.89 -14.02 -2.98
C ALA A 96 -4.40 -15.14 -2.05
N TYR A 97 -3.88 -15.24 -0.83
CA TYR A 97 -4.35 -16.20 0.17
C TYR A 97 -5.86 -16.06 0.45
N TYR A 98 -6.40 -14.87 0.37
CA TYR A 98 -7.80 -14.60 0.72
C TYR A 98 -8.77 -14.83 -0.45
N TYR A 99 -8.34 -14.67 -1.71
CA TYR A 99 -9.26 -14.73 -2.85
C TYR A 99 -8.91 -15.76 -3.94
N ALA A 100 -7.65 -16.19 -4.07
CA ALA A 100 -7.22 -16.98 -5.23
C ALA A 100 -7.98 -18.32 -5.38
N HIS A 101 -8.36 -18.96 -4.26
CA HIS A 101 -9.12 -20.20 -4.28
C HIS A 101 -10.53 -20.04 -4.87
N HIS A 102 -11.14 -18.84 -4.76
CA HIS A 102 -12.43 -18.57 -5.42
C HIS A 102 -12.31 -18.50 -6.94
N LEU A 103 -11.08 -18.26 -7.44
CA LEU A 103 -10.75 -18.24 -8.86
C LEU A 103 -10.13 -19.56 -9.36
N GLY A 104 -10.16 -20.62 -8.54
CA GLY A 104 -9.52 -21.90 -8.86
C GLY A 104 -7.99 -21.84 -8.92
N LYS A 105 -7.37 -20.81 -8.34
CA LYS A 105 -5.92 -20.60 -8.31
C LYS A 105 -5.31 -21.00 -6.95
N ASN A 106 -4.01 -21.20 -6.91
CA ASN A 106 -3.29 -21.51 -5.69
C ASN A 106 -3.26 -20.31 -4.74
N ARG A 107 -3.91 -20.46 -3.57
CA ARG A 107 -3.90 -19.45 -2.51
C ARG A 107 -2.60 -19.39 -1.71
N ASN A 108 -1.78 -20.45 -1.78
CA ASN A 108 -0.59 -20.60 -0.94
C ASN A 108 0.68 -20.08 -1.63
N LEU A 109 0.59 -19.11 -2.54
CA LEU A 109 1.73 -18.51 -3.25
C LEU A 109 2.77 -17.96 -2.27
N ARG A 110 2.32 -17.43 -1.13
CA ARG A 110 3.19 -16.87 -0.07
C ARG A 110 4.06 -17.90 0.63
N ASP A 111 3.72 -19.21 0.54
CA ASP A 111 4.42 -20.27 1.28
C ASP A 111 5.89 -20.43 0.87
N LYS A 112 6.25 -20.03 -0.36
CA LYS A 112 7.65 -19.99 -0.83
C LYS A 112 8.54 -19.03 -0.04
N TYR A 113 7.95 -18.12 0.74
CA TYR A 113 8.64 -17.11 1.54
C TYR A 113 8.64 -17.41 3.05
N LYS A 114 8.21 -18.61 3.49
CA LYS A 114 8.05 -18.92 4.92
C LYS A 114 9.30 -18.69 5.78
N ASP A 115 10.47 -18.85 5.19
CA ASP A 115 11.76 -18.68 5.88
C ASP A 115 12.31 -17.25 5.77
N HIS A 116 11.60 -16.34 5.10
CA HIS A 116 12.03 -14.95 4.94
C HIS A 116 11.71 -14.15 6.21
N GLU A 117 12.68 -13.34 6.67
CA GLU A 117 12.57 -12.57 7.92
C GLU A 117 11.33 -11.63 7.98
N PHE A 118 10.87 -11.14 6.82
CA PHE A 118 9.69 -10.26 6.74
C PHE A 118 8.39 -11.00 6.41
N TYR A 119 8.41 -12.34 6.37
CA TYR A 119 7.22 -13.15 6.05
C TYR A 119 6.05 -12.81 6.96
N GLN A 120 6.25 -12.91 8.28
CA GLN A 120 5.18 -12.68 9.25
C GLN A 120 4.68 -11.24 9.21
N ALA A 121 5.57 -10.26 9.03
CA ALA A 121 5.19 -8.86 8.90
C ALA A 121 4.28 -8.61 7.67
N THR A 122 4.52 -9.34 6.56
CA THR A 122 3.69 -9.24 5.36
C THR A 122 2.34 -9.96 5.53
N VAL A 123 2.31 -11.09 6.23
CA VAL A 123 1.04 -11.75 6.64
C VAL A 123 0.21 -10.77 7.46
N ASP A 124 0.81 -10.15 8.47
CA ASP A 124 0.15 -9.20 9.37
C ASP A 124 -0.35 -7.96 8.61
N PHE A 125 0.43 -7.44 7.67
CA PHE A 125 0.04 -6.34 6.80
C PHE A 125 -1.23 -6.67 6.01
N CYS A 126 -1.25 -7.79 5.30
CA CYS A 126 -2.40 -8.20 4.50
C CYS A 126 -3.63 -8.45 5.37
N GLU A 127 -3.48 -9.13 6.50
CA GLU A 127 -4.61 -9.44 7.38
C GLU A 127 -5.21 -8.21 8.06
N LYS A 128 -4.35 -7.36 8.63
CA LYS A 128 -4.77 -6.26 9.52
C LYS A 128 -5.14 -4.99 8.75
N TYR A 129 -4.46 -4.71 7.63
CA TYR A 129 -4.59 -3.44 6.93
C TYR A 129 -5.24 -3.58 5.56
N ASP A 130 -4.78 -4.50 4.71
CA ASP A 130 -5.27 -4.66 3.36
C ASP A 130 -6.65 -5.38 3.33
N GLN A 131 -6.69 -6.66 3.70
CA GLN A 131 -7.92 -7.47 3.66
C GLN A 131 -9.07 -6.90 4.52
N SER A 132 -8.74 -6.21 5.60
CA SER A 132 -9.75 -5.64 6.51
C SER A 132 -10.35 -4.32 6.01
N SER A 133 -9.87 -3.75 4.91
CA SER A 133 -10.16 -2.38 4.48
C SER A 133 -11.21 -2.28 3.37
N PHE A 134 -12.25 -3.09 3.46
CA PHE A 134 -13.41 -3.09 2.55
C PHE A 134 -14.75 -2.83 3.28
N ASP A 135 -14.69 -2.20 4.45
CA ASP A 135 -15.89 -1.85 5.24
C ASP A 135 -16.43 -0.49 4.83
N PRO A 136 -17.63 -0.41 4.20
CA PRO A 136 -18.22 0.84 3.76
C PRO A 136 -18.61 1.79 4.92
N ASN A 137 -18.66 1.28 6.16
CA ASN A 137 -19.00 2.05 7.35
C ASN A 137 -17.76 2.48 8.16
N TYR A 138 -16.56 2.11 7.72
CA TYR A 138 -15.33 2.46 8.43
C TYR A 138 -15.05 3.96 8.35
N LYS A 139 -14.81 4.58 9.48
CA LYS A 139 -14.47 6.01 9.55
C LYS A 139 -12.98 6.21 9.32
N SER A 140 -12.60 6.32 8.06
CA SER A 140 -11.25 6.65 7.65
C SER A 140 -10.91 8.12 7.91
N LEU A 141 -9.63 8.39 8.15
CA LEU A 141 -9.12 9.76 8.12
C LEU A 141 -9.06 10.26 6.66
N PRO A 142 -9.26 11.56 6.43
CA PRO A 142 -9.23 12.13 5.08
C PRO A 142 -7.80 12.14 4.50
N LEU A 143 -7.69 12.19 3.18
CA LEU A 143 -6.41 12.21 2.48
C LEU A 143 -5.47 13.33 2.98
N ASP A 144 -6.02 14.51 3.25
CA ASP A 144 -5.23 15.65 3.73
C ASP A 144 -4.58 15.42 5.10
N TYR A 145 -5.12 14.50 5.90
CA TYR A 145 -4.47 14.11 7.16
C TYR A 145 -3.10 13.44 6.91
N PHE A 146 -2.99 12.66 5.85
CA PHE A 146 -1.77 11.92 5.51
C PHE A 146 -0.76 12.75 4.71
N ALA A 147 -1.18 13.88 4.13
CA ALA A 147 -0.34 14.70 3.27
C ALA A 147 1.00 15.13 3.91
N PRO A 148 1.05 15.56 5.19
CA PRO A 148 2.31 15.88 5.85
C PRO A 148 3.25 14.67 5.99
N MET A 149 2.71 13.49 6.25
CA MET A 149 3.49 12.24 6.36
C MET A 149 4.08 11.84 5.00
N VAL A 150 3.27 11.90 3.94
CA VAL A 150 3.72 11.66 2.55
C VAL A 150 4.86 12.61 2.20
N LYS A 151 4.67 13.91 2.44
CA LYS A 151 5.70 14.92 2.20
C LYS A 151 7.00 14.60 2.96
N LYS A 152 6.90 14.23 4.24
CA LYS A 152 8.05 13.90 5.07
C LYS A 152 8.83 12.70 4.54
N ILE A 153 8.14 11.62 4.14
CA ILE A 153 8.78 10.42 3.61
C ILE A 153 9.49 10.72 2.28
N PHE A 154 8.80 11.37 1.33
CA PHE A 154 9.39 11.68 0.01
C PHE A 154 10.41 12.82 0.01
N SER A 155 10.57 13.55 1.12
CA SER A 155 11.68 14.53 1.28
C SER A 155 12.98 13.90 1.80
N ARG A 156 12.98 12.61 2.15
CA ARG A 156 14.20 11.89 2.54
C ARG A 156 15.21 11.86 1.39
N LYS A 157 16.49 11.82 1.73
CA LYS A 157 17.51 11.57 0.72
C LYS A 157 17.30 10.18 0.11
N PRO A 158 17.16 10.06 -1.23
CA PRO A 158 16.95 8.76 -1.87
C PRO A 158 18.02 7.75 -1.48
N TYR A 159 17.58 6.51 -1.25
CA TYR A 159 18.44 5.36 -0.88
C TYR A 159 19.22 5.51 0.43
N SER A 160 18.82 6.42 1.31
CA SER A 160 19.46 6.55 2.62
C SER A 160 19.03 5.50 3.65
N HIS A 161 18.07 4.64 3.29
CA HIS A 161 17.46 3.61 4.14
C HIS A 161 17.69 2.17 3.64
N PHE A 162 18.54 2.02 2.63
CA PHE A 162 19.06 0.75 2.12
C PHE A 162 20.50 0.55 2.52
#